data_a612b9bd9ff0234ce9e6c3a9a78a0b1b
#
_entry.id   a612b9bd9ff0234ce9e6c3a9a78a0b1b
#
_cell.length_a   1.000
_cell.length_b   1.000
_cell.length_c   1.000
_cell.angle_alpha   90.00
_cell.angle_beta   90.00
_cell.angle_gamma   90.00
#
_symmetry.space_group_name_H-M   'P 1'
#
loop_
_entity.id
_entity.type
_entity.pdbx_description
1 polymer ?
#
loop_
_entity_poly.entity_id
_entity_poly.type
_entity_poly.pdbx_seq_one_letter_code
_entity_poly.pdbx_strand_id
1 'polypeptide(L)'
;MLLGRLLAQHGHTVLTGGYIGTMEAVSRGAHEAGGHVVGVTCEDIENWRNVAPNRWVKEERRKKSLVDRLQVLVEECDAALALPGGAGTLTEIALMWNLMIVESRHRSPLILVGRGWQSTFDQFFKEFHTYMPVNQRELLLFA
;
A
#
# COMPACT_ATOMS: atom_id res chain seq x y z
N MET A 1 -7.22 -11.95 4.01
CA MET A 1 -7.05 -13.29 3.44
C MET A 1 -7.67 -13.45 2.06
N LEU A 2 -8.97 -13.18 1.85
CA LEU A 2 -9.61 -13.34 0.54
C LEU A 2 -8.89 -12.55 -0.57
N LEU A 3 -8.60 -11.28 -0.34
CA LEU A 3 -7.88 -10.43 -1.31
C LEU A 3 -6.54 -11.04 -1.75
N GLY A 4 -5.71 -11.47 -0.79
CA GLY A 4 -4.41 -12.08 -1.12
C GLY A 4 -4.56 -13.34 -1.96
N ARG A 5 -5.55 -14.19 -1.63
CA ARG A 5 -5.87 -15.39 -2.42
C ARG A 5 -6.25 -15.03 -3.85
N LEU A 6 -7.15 -14.06 -4.04
CA LEU A 6 -7.60 -13.64 -5.37
C LEU A 6 -6.43 -13.08 -6.20
N LEU A 7 -5.59 -12.24 -5.61
CA LEU A 7 -4.42 -11.70 -6.29
C LEU A 7 -3.47 -12.84 -6.76
N ALA A 8 -3.18 -13.78 -5.89
CA ALA A 8 -2.33 -14.92 -6.23
C ALA A 8 -2.94 -15.82 -7.32
N GLN A 9 -4.25 -16.09 -7.25
CA GLN A 9 -4.97 -16.88 -8.26
C GLN A 9 -4.97 -16.23 -9.65
N HIS A 10 -4.85 -14.89 -9.71
CA HIS A 10 -4.71 -14.14 -10.95
C HIS A 10 -3.25 -13.90 -11.37
N GLY A 11 -2.30 -14.58 -10.72
CA GLY A 11 -0.88 -14.53 -11.09
C GLY A 11 -0.12 -13.28 -10.61
N HIS A 12 -0.70 -12.50 -9.69
CA HIS A 12 -0.02 -11.33 -9.16
C HIS A 12 0.93 -11.67 -8.01
N THR A 13 2.11 -11.06 -7.99
CA THR A 13 2.97 -11.00 -6.82
C THR A 13 2.38 -10.00 -5.82
N VAL A 14 2.32 -10.38 -4.55
CA VAL A 14 1.80 -9.54 -3.49
C VAL A 14 2.94 -8.87 -2.74
N LEU A 15 3.04 -7.54 -2.87
CA LEU A 15 3.97 -6.70 -2.13
C LEU A 15 3.25 -6.10 -0.91
N THR A 16 3.79 -6.31 0.28
CA THR A 16 3.24 -5.76 1.54
C THR A 16 4.33 -5.19 2.42
N GLY A 17 3.94 -4.47 3.47
CA GLY A 17 4.88 -4.03 4.51
C GLY A 17 5.47 -5.15 5.37
N GLY A 18 5.10 -6.41 5.16
CA GLY A 18 5.75 -7.58 5.72
C GLY A 18 5.43 -7.92 7.18
N TYR A 19 4.70 -7.09 7.91
CA TYR A 19 4.44 -7.28 9.35
C TYR A 19 3.05 -7.87 9.64
N ILE A 20 2.49 -7.53 10.80
CA ILE A 20 1.25 -8.07 11.36
C ILE A 20 -0.02 -7.37 10.82
N GLY A 21 -1.18 -7.89 11.23
CA GLY A 21 -2.48 -7.29 10.93
C GLY A 21 -2.97 -7.56 9.51
N THR A 22 -3.44 -6.53 8.81
CA THR A 22 -3.92 -6.66 7.43
C THR A 22 -2.83 -7.10 6.46
N MET A 23 -1.59 -6.67 6.66
CA MET A 23 -0.44 -7.13 5.89
C MET A 23 -0.26 -8.64 5.99
N GLU A 24 -0.25 -9.18 7.21
CA GLU A 24 -0.16 -10.63 7.44
C GLU A 24 -1.34 -11.38 6.84
N ALA A 25 -2.56 -10.87 7.00
CA ALA A 25 -3.76 -11.51 6.47
C ALA A 25 -3.74 -11.61 4.94
N VAL A 26 -3.26 -10.57 4.25
CA VAL A 26 -3.10 -10.58 2.79
C VAL A 26 -1.96 -11.51 2.38
N SER A 27 -0.80 -11.42 3.05
CA SER A 27 0.36 -12.30 2.82
C SER A 27 -0.03 -13.77 2.97
N ARG A 28 -0.74 -14.11 4.03
CA ARG A 28 -1.24 -15.46 4.27
C ARG A 28 -2.15 -15.95 3.15
N GLY A 29 -3.14 -15.14 2.77
CA GLY A 29 -4.08 -15.53 1.71
C GLY A 29 -3.39 -15.78 0.36
N ALA A 30 -2.39 -14.98 0.02
CA ALA A 30 -1.60 -15.14 -1.20
C ALA A 30 -0.70 -16.38 -1.12
N HIS A 31 0.00 -16.58 -0.01
CA HIS A 31 0.88 -17.72 0.21
C HIS A 31 0.13 -19.06 0.16
N GLU A 32 -1.01 -19.17 0.86
CA GLU A 32 -1.85 -20.37 0.87
C GLU A 32 -2.43 -20.72 -0.51
N ALA A 33 -2.55 -19.72 -1.40
CA ALA A 33 -2.94 -19.90 -2.80
C ALA A 33 -1.75 -20.16 -3.75
N GLY A 34 -0.54 -20.36 -3.23
CA GLY A 34 0.66 -20.63 -4.00
C GLY A 34 1.33 -19.38 -4.59
N GLY A 35 0.85 -18.19 -4.27
CA GLY A 35 1.39 -16.92 -4.76
C GLY A 35 2.75 -16.56 -4.17
N HIS A 36 3.46 -15.64 -4.85
CA HIS A 36 4.68 -15.03 -4.34
C HIS A 36 4.36 -13.82 -3.46
N VAL A 37 4.99 -13.77 -2.28
CA VAL A 37 4.77 -12.70 -1.30
C VAL A 37 6.10 -12.02 -0.99
N VAL A 38 6.18 -10.73 -1.25
CA VAL A 38 7.31 -9.86 -0.93
C VAL A 38 6.94 -8.99 0.27
N GLY A 39 7.76 -9.01 1.31
CA GLY A 39 7.62 -8.16 2.49
C GLY A 39 8.69 -7.08 2.50
N VAL A 40 8.30 -5.81 2.51
CA VAL A 40 9.24 -4.69 2.65
C VAL A 40 9.29 -4.25 4.10
N THR A 41 10.37 -4.58 4.79
CA THR A 41 10.58 -4.32 6.21
C THR A 41 11.60 -3.21 6.44
N CYS A 42 11.71 -2.69 7.66
CA CYS A 42 12.77 -1.75 8.02
C CYS A 42 13.13 -1.78 9.51
N GLU A 43 14.38 -1.40 9.79
CA GLU A 43 14.93 -1.37 11.13
C GLU A 43 14.19 -0.38 12.05
N ASP A 44 13.77 0.76 11.54
CA ASP A 44 13.02 1.77 12.32
C ASP A 44 11.75 1.18 12.94
N ILE A 45 10.97 0.41 12.17
CA ILE A 45 9.74 -0.22 12.68
C ILE A 45 10.05 -1.35 13.66
N GLU A 46 11.05 -2.17 13.36
CA GLU A 46 11.45 -3.29 14.22
C GLU A 46 11.97 -2.81 15.57
N ASN A 47 12.76 -1.74 15.59
CA ASN A 47 13.24 -1.12 16.79
C ASN A 47 12.12 -0.49 17.62
N TRP A 48 11.13 0.13 16.95
CA TRP A 48 10.01 0.76 17.64
C TRP A 48 9.01 -0.24 18.24
N ARG A 49 8.71 -1.35 17.55
CA ARG A 49 7.67 -2.30 17.95
C ARG A 49 8.16 -3.66 18.39
N ASN A 50 9.44 -3.98 18.24
CA ASN A 50 9.97 -5.33 18.43
C ASN A 50 9.13 -6.39 17.66
N VAL A 51 8.94 -6.17 16.37
CA VAL A 51 8.22 -7.06 15.47
C VAL A 51 9.17 -7.69 14.45
N ALA A 52 8.85 -8.90 14.03
CA ALA A 52 9.54 -9.59 12.94
C ALA A 52 8.64 -9.69 11.71
N PRO A 53 9.21 -9.94 10.53
CA PRO A 53 8.43 -10.26 9.34
C PRO A 53 7.47 -11.42 9.59
N ASN A 54 6.26 -11.33 9.02
CA ASN A 54 5.33 -12.44 9.15
C ASN A 54 5.80 -13.67 8.35
N ARG A 55 5.50 -14.87 8.85
CA ARG A 55 5.99 -16.15 8.29
C ARG A 55 5.51 -16.47 6.86
N TRP A 56 4.59 -15.70 6.33
CA TRP A 56 4.02 -15.88 4.99
C TRP A 56 4.79 -15.15 3.90
N VAL A 57 5.74 -14.28 4.30
CA VAL A 57 6.67 -13.59 3.39
C VAL A 57 7.66 -14.62 2.84
N LYS A 58 7.74 -14.72 1.51
CA LYS A 58 8.72 -15.58 0.82
C LYS A 58 10.02 -14.84 0.50
N GLU A 59 9.92 -13.55 0.21
CA GLU A 59 11.05 -12.67 -0.09
C GLU A 59 10.99 -11.45 0.83
N GLU A 60 12.03 -11.22 1.60
CA GLU A 60 12.14 -10.03 2.43
C GLU A 60 13.05 -8.98 1.76
N ARG A 61 12.55 -7.76 1.63
CA ARG A 61 13.32 -6.59 1.22
C ARG A 61 13.52 -5.66 2.41
N ARG A 62 14.55 -5.94 3.20
CA ARG A 62 14.85 -5.17 4.40
C ARG A 62 15.52 -3.85 4.05
N LYS A 63 15.02 -2.75 4.62
CA LYS A 63 15.56 -1.39 4.51
C LYS A 63 16.06 -0.90 5.86
N LYS A 64 16.89 0.14 5.85
CA LYS A 64 17.36 0.76 7.09
C LYS A 64 16.30 1.68 7.65
N SER A 65 15.78 2.59 6.85
CA SER A 65 14.85 3.63 7.27
C SER A 65 13.42 3.38 6.80
N LEU A 66 12.47 4.04 7.50
CA LEU A 66 11.08 4.09 7.09
C LEU A 66 10.91 4.75 5.71
N VAL A 67 11.72 5.76 5.38
CA VAL A 67 11.65 6.46 4.10
C VAL A 67 12.06 5.55 2.95
N ASP A 68 13.18 4.83 3.08
CA ASP A 68 13.62 3.86 2.07
C ASP A 68 12.59 2.75 1.84
N ARG A 69 11.92 2.31 2.92
CA ARG A 69 10.83 1.32 2.85
C ARG A 69 9.63 1.87 2.08
N LEU A 70 9.19 3.09 2.39
CA LEU A 70 8.08 3.75 1.69
C LEU A 70 8.37 3.90 0.20
N GLN A 71 9.59 4.30 -0.16
CA GLN A 71 10.01 4.41 -1.54
C GLN A 71 9.83 3.10 -2.30
N VAL A 72 10.32 1.98 -1.76
CA VAL A 72 10.18 0.66 -2.40
C VAL A 72 8.71 0.25 -2.54
N LEU A 73 7.90 0.41 -1.49
CA LEU A 73 6.47 0.07 -1.55
C LEU A 73 5.73 0.84 -2.63
N VAL A 74 6.09 2.11 -2.84
CA VAL A 74 5.41 2.98 -3.79
C VAL A 74 5.96 2.84 -5.20
N GLU A 75 7.28 2.68 -5.38
CA GLU A 75 7.90 2.65 -6.72
C GLU A 75 7.88 1.29 -7.39
N GLU A 76 7.90 0.19 -6.63
CA GLU A 76 8.05 -1.15 -7.17
C GLU A 76 6.71 -1.89 -7.37
N CYS A 77 5.56 -1.20 -7.21
CA CYS A 77 4.25 -1.81 -7.45
C CYS A 77 3.64 -1.36 -8.79
N ASP A 78 3.00 -2.27 -9.52
CA ASP A 78 2.24 -1.97 -10.75
C ASP A 78 0.85 -1.40 -10.43
N ALA A 79 0.30 -1.73 -9.27
CA ALA A 79 -0.95 -1.21 -8.74
C ALA A 79 -0.92 -1.26 -7.21
N ALA A 80 -1.60 -0.33 -6.54
CA ALA A 80 -1.71 -0.29 -5.09
C ALA A 80 -3.16 -0.39 -4.62
N LEU A 81 -3.35 -1.19 -3.57
CA LEU A 81 -4.63 -1.37 -2.88
C LEU A 81 -4.46 -0.88 -1.43
N ALA A 82 -4.96 0.30 -1.13
CA ALA A 82 -4.93 0.86 0.21
C ALA A 82 -6.11 0.35 1.04
N LEU A 83 -5.87 -0.65 1.86
CA LEU A 83 -6.87 -1.17 2.81
C LEU A 83 -7.07 -0.19 3.98
N PRO A 84 -8.16 -0.33 4.77
CA PRO A 84 -8.32 0.49 5.97
C PRO A 84 -7.09 0.43 6.87
N GLY A 85 -6.54 1.61 7.21
CA GLY A 85 -5.29 1.73 7.94
C GLY A 85 -5.11 3.10 8.58
N GLY A 86 -3.99 3.29 9.24
CA GLY A 86 -3.65 4.52 9.95
C GLY A 86 -2.69 5.44 9.16
N ALA A 87 -1.89 6.20 9.92
CA ALA A 87 -0.96 7.20 9.37
C ALA A 87 0.02 6.62 8.34
N GLY A 88 0.54 5.40 8.54
CA GLY A 88 1.43 4.76 7.57
C GLY A 88 0.77 4.57 6.21
N THR A 89 -0.46 4.03 6.19
CA THR A 89 -1.22 3.85 4.95
C THR A 89 -1.56 5.19 4.28
N LEU A 90 -1.93 6.20 5.07
CA LEU A 90 -2.16 7.54 4.53
C LEU A 90 -0.90 8.13 3.89
N THR A 91 0.26 7.91 4.51
CA THR A 91 1.56 8.36 3.96
C THR A 91 1.87 7.67 2.63
N GLU A 92 1.63 6.35 2.54
CA GLU A 92 1.80 5.57 1.31
C GLU A 92 0.87 6.06 0.19
N ILE A 93 -0.41 6.30 0.50
CA ILE A 93 -1.38 6.89 -0.43
C ILE A 93 -0.91 8.26 -0.92
N ALA A 94 -0.59 9.17 0.00
CA ALA A 94 -0.23 10.54 -0.31
C ALA A 94 1.06 10.62 -1.13
N LEU A 95 2.07 9.81 -0.81
CA LEU A 95 3.32 9.74 -1.55
C LEU A 95 3.10 9.25 -2.98
N MET A 96 2.42 8.09 -3.14
CA MET A 96 2.15 7.53 -4.47
C MET A 96 1.32 8.49 -5.32
N TRP A 97 0.27 9.06 -4.74
CA TRP A 97 -0.58 10.04 -5.41
C TRP A 97 0.21 11.27 -5.87
N ASN A 98 1.06 11.83 -5.01
CA ASN A 98 1.88 12.99 -5.34
C ASN A 98 2.90 12.66 -6.45
N LEU A 99 3.55 11.51 -6.41
CA LEU A 99 4.47 11.07 -7.46
C LEU A 99 3.78 10.93 -8.83
N MET A 100 2.51 10.52 -8.85
CA MET A 100 1.70 10.48 -10.08
C MET A 100 1.30 11.89 -10.56
N ILE A 101 1.00 12.81 -9.64
CA ILE A 101 0.68 14.21 -9.97
C ILE A 101 1.86 14.91 -10.63
N VAL A 102 3.07 14.74 -10.08
CA VAL A 102 4.29 15.38 -10.63
C VAL A 102 4.95 14.58 -11.75
N GLU A 103 4.30 13.52 -12.21
CA GLU A 103 4.74 12.65 -13.32
C GLU A 103 6.13 12.01 -13.12
N SER A 104 6.63 11.96 -11.89
CA SER A 104 7.86 11.23 -11.55
C SER A 104 7.66 9.71 -11.47
N ARG A 105 6.40 9.26 -11.55
CA ARG A 105 5.99 7.87 -11.65
C ARG A 105 4.93 7.72 -12.74
N HIS A 106 4.94 6.61 -13.45
CA HIS A 106 3.84 6.25 -14.36
C HIS A 106 2.51 6.16 -13.61
N ARG A 107 1.43 6.59 -14.26
CA ARG A 107 0.08 6.42 -13.72
C ARG A 107 -0.23 4.94 -13.60
N SER A 108 -0.49 4.51 -12.38
CA SER A 108 -0.88 3.13 -12.05
C SER A 108 -2.09 3.16 -11.12
N PRO A 109 -2.94 2.13 -11.13
CA PRO A 109 -4.11 2.11 -10.27
C PRO A 109 -3.73 2.28 -8.79
N LEU A 110 -4.28 3.31 -8.13
CA LEU A 110 -4.22 3.51 -6.69
C LEU A 110 -5.66 3.43 -6.17
N ILE A 111 -6.01 2.27 -5.62
CA ILE A 111 -7.38 1.93 -5.23
C ILE A 111 -7.49 1.99 -3.70
N LEU A 112 -8.31 2.88 -3.20
CA LEU A 112 -8.61 3.06 -1.79
C LEU A 112 -9.85 2.25 -1.43
N VAL A 113 -9.70 1.26 -0.56
CA VAL A 113 -10.74 0.28 -0.25
C VAL A 113 -11.46 0.66 1.05
N GLY A 114 -12.77 0.83 0.93
CA GLY A 114 -13.67 1.03 2.06
C GLY A 114 -14.14 2.47 2.28
N ARG A 115 -15.34 2.58 2.87
CA ARG A 115 -16.04 3.86 3.09
C ARG A 115 -15.24 4.89 3.88
N GLY A 116 -14.31 4.45 4.75
CA GLY A 116 -13.49 5.35 5.54
C GLY A 116 -12.59 6.22 4.66
N TRP A 117 -11.94 5.64 3.68
CA TRP A 117 -11.14 6.40 2.72
C TRP A 117 -12.01 7.31 1.85
N GLN A 118 -13.12 6.78 1.33
CA GLN A 118 -14.05 7.57 0.53
C GLN A 118 -14.48 8.84 1.28
N SER A 119 -15.02 8.70 2.49
CA SER A 119 -15.49 9.85 3.27
C SER A 119 -14.39 10.83 3.66
N THR A 120 -13.17 10.32 3.95
CA THR A 120 -12.01 11.15 4.29
C THR A 120 -11.60 12.00 3.10
N PHE A 121 -11.47 11.41 1.92
CA PHE A 121 -11.07 12.15 0.72
C PHE A 121 -12.19 13.03 0.16
N ASP A 122 -13.45 12.64 0.27
CA ASP A 122 -14.59 13.52 -0.07
C ASP A 122 -14.56 14.81 0.75
N GLN A 123 -14.32 14.71 2.07
CA GLN A 123 -14.18 15.88 2.92
C GLN A 123 -12.92 16.68 2.59
N PHE A 124 -11.78 16.03 2.36
CA PHE A 124 -10.55 16.68 1.95
C PHE A 124 -10.74 17.47 0.65
N PHE A 125 -11.35 16.88 -0.37
CA PHE A 125 -11.60 17.56 -1.65
C PHE A 125 -12.59 18.70 -1.53
N LYS A 126 -13.56 18.59 -0.63
CA LYS A 126 -14.51 19.67 -0.35
C LYS A 126 -13.81 20.87 0.27
N GLU A 127 -12.99 20.68 1.28
CA GLU A 127 -12.30 21.76 1.99
C GLU A 127 -11.18 22.40 1.15
N PHE A 128 -10.47 21.60 0.37
CA PHE A 128 -9.30 22.05 -0.40
C PHE A 128 -9.55 22.07 -1.91
N HIS A 129 -10.80 22.26 -2.35
CA HIS A 129 -11.18 22.18 -3.76
C HIS A 129 -10.40 23.11 -4.69
N THR A 130 -9.95 24.28 -4.21
CA THR A 130 -9.17 25.25 -4.97
C THR A 130 -7.73 24.79 -5.23
N TYR A 131 -7.21 23.88 -4.40
CA TYR A 131 -5.85 23.35 -4.48
C TYR A 131 -5.78 22.00 -5.19
N MET A 132 -6.93 21.38 -5.45
CA MET A 132 -7.02 20.00 -5.96
C MET A 132 -7.82 19.95 -7.27
N PRO A 133 -7.18 20.18 -8.43
CA PRO A 133 -7.83 20.06 -9.74
C PRO A 133 -8.45 18.66 -9.95
N VAL A 134 -9.51 18.59 -10.74
CA VAL A 134 -10.27 17.35 -10.97
C VAL A 134 -9.38 16.22 -11.49
N ASN A 135 -8.53 16.51 -12.45
CA ASN A 135 -7.60 15.53 -13.03
C ASN A 135 -6.61 14.90 -12.01
N GLN A 136 -6.34 15.59 -10.90
CA GLN A 136 -5.51 15.04 -9.82
C GLN A 136 -6.34 14.15 -8.88
N ARG A 137 -7.62 14.52 -8.62
CA ARG A 137 -8.53 13.71 -7.79
C ARG A 137 -8.84 12.37 -8.46
N GLU A 138 -9.03 12.37 -9.78
CA GLU A 138 -9.32 11.19 -10.59
C GLU A 138 -8.19 10.13 -10.62
N LEU A 139 -7.00 10.48 -10.10
CA LEU A 139 -5.92 9.51 -9.89
C LEU A 139 -6.19 8.55 -8.71
N LEU A 140 -7.11 8.91 -7.81
CA LEU A 140 -7.55 8.05 -6.71
C LEU A 140 -8.83 7.32 -7.12
N LEU A 141 -8.78 5.99 -7.05
CA LEU A 141 -9.93 5.12 -7.28
C LEU A 141 -10.49 4.64 -5.94
N PHE A 142 -11.81 4.53 -5.82
CA PHE A 142 -12.46 4.10 -4.59
C PHE A 142 -13.28 2.82 -4.82
N ALA A 143 -13.21 1.87 -3.85
CA ALA A 143 -13.91 0.59 -3.89
C ALA A 143 -14.52 0.21 -2.52
#